data_98d604733a805ad92ff7c368150ca6a5
#
_entry.id   98d604733a805ad92ff7c368150ca6a5
#
_cell.length_a   1.000
_cell.length_b   1.000
_cell.length_c   1.000
_cell.angle_alpha   90.00
_cell.angle_beta   90.00
_cell.angle_gamma   90.00
#
_symmetry.space_group_name_H-M   'P 1'
#
loop_
_entity.id
_entity.type
_entity.pdbx_description
1 polymer ?
#
loop_
_entity_poly.entity_id
_entity_poly.type
_entity_poly.pdbx_seq_one_letter_code
_entity_poly.pdbx_strand_id
1 'polypeptide(L)'
;MALIDSIVQGNWKEFPLGKTELDGEHLFVYMQEYDSKEAKEVRGESHRRYIDLQCVLSGEEIIGYQVLEGQEVLEEIPEKDIVFYLNTGMTKLRMKAGMFAVFFPGEIHAPCQILGQRERVKKAVFKIECPTDSKIVMCP
;
A
#
# COMPACT_ATOMS: atom_id res chain seq x y z
N MET A 1 15.69 10.43 7.11
CA MET A 1 15.34 11.87 7.12
C MET A 1 14.81 12.35 5.78
N ALA A 2 15.46 12.07 4.63
CA ALA A 2 15.02 12.54 3.31
C ALA A 2 13.57 12.17 2.93
N LEU A 3 13.07 10.99 3.31
CA LEU A 3 11.70 10.57 3.01
C LEU A 3 10.66 11.44 3.74
N ILE A 4 10.88 11.68 5.04
CA ILE A 4 9.97 12.49 5.86
C ILE A 4 9.97 13.92 5.33
N ASP A 5 11.12 14.46 5.00
CA ASP A 5 11.24 15.80 4.44
C ASP A 5 10.52 15.93 3.10
N SER A 6 10.63 14.92 2.21
CA SER A 6 9.94 14.90 0.93
C SER A 6 8.41 14.82 1.08
N ILE A 7 7.94 14.02 2.04
CA ILE A 7 6.51 13.92 2.34
C ILE A 7 5.98 15.22 2.93
N VAL A 8 6.71 15.82 3.85
CA VAL A 8 6.32 17.07 4.50
C VAL A 8 6.31 18.26 3.52
N GLN A 9 7.28 18.32 2.61
CA GLN A 9 7.37 19.39 1.60
C GLN A 9 6.32 19.29 0.50
N GLY A 10 5.70 18.11 0.32
CA GLY A 10 4.52 17.93 -0.51
C GLY A 10 4.72 18.02 -2.02
N ASN A 11 5.95 18.16 -2.53
CA ASN A 11 6.25 18.27 -3.97
C ASN A 11 5.85 17.01 -4.75
N TRP A 12 5.84 15.84 -4.10
CA TRP A 12 5.45 14.57 -4.70
C TRP A 12 3.97 14.50 -5.13
N LYS A 13 3.12 15.36 -4.57
CA LYS A 13 1.69 15.41 -4.94
C LYS A 13 1.47 15.80 -6.40
N GLU A 14 2.43 16.47 -7.01
CA GLU A 14 2.42 16.92 -8.40
C GLU A 14 3.09 15.92 -9.36
N PHE A 15 3.58 14.78 -8.87
CA PHE A 15 4.21 13.78 -9.71
C PHE A 15 3.22 13.18 -10.70
N PRO A 16 3.67 12.83 -11.92
CA PRO A 16 2.80 12.22 -12.91
C PRO A 16 2.33 10.83 -12.46
N LEU A 17 1.26 10.34 -13.06
CA LEU A 17 0.83 8.95 -12.87
C LEU A 17 1.96 7.98 -13.26
N GLY A 18 2.07 6.90 -12.52
CA GLY A 18 3.11 5.89 -12.70
C GLY A 18 4.24 6.00 -11.67
N LYS A 19 5.34 5.34 -11.98
CA LYS A 19 6.52 5.24 -11.12
C LYS A 19 7.41 6.46 -11.24
N THR A 20 7.79 7.05 -10.11
CA THR A 20 8.87 8.04 -10.00
C THR A 20 9.89 7.55 -8.98
N GLU A 21 11.15 7.42 -9.41
CA GLU A 21 12.24 7.05 -8.51
C GLU A 21 12.70 8.28 -7.71
N LEU A 22 12.83 8.11 -6.38
CA LEU A 22 13.36 9.11 -5.46
C LEU A 22 14.80 8.77 -5.05
N ASP A 23 15.09 7.49 -4.87
CA ASP A 23 16.42 6.93 -4.61
C ASP A 23 16.51 5.55 -5.29
N GLY A 24 16.50 5.52 -6.62
CA GLY A 24 16.55 4.29 -7.41
C GLY A 24 15.50 3.27 -6.98
N GLU A 25 15.93 2.03 -6.78
CA GLU A 25 15.09 0.93 -6.30
C GLU A 25 14.93 0.90 -4.77
N HIS A 26 15.67 1.74 -4.03
CA HIS A 26 15.58 1.82 -2.57
C HIS A 26 14.36 2.60 -2.11
N LEU A 27 13.95 3.58 -2.91
CA LEU A 27 12.79 4.43 -2.62
C LEU A 27 12.19 4.95 -3.92
N PHE A 28 10.94 4.60 -4.16
CA PHE A 28 10.19 5.13 -5.29
C PHE A 28 8.70 5.27 -4.93
N VAL A 29 7.96 5.97 -5.75
CA VAL A 29 6.53 6.20 -5.56
C VAL A 29 5.76 5.83 -6.82
N TYR A 30 4.63 5.14 -6.63
CA TYR A 30 3.61 4.96 -7.64
C TYR A 30 2.48 5.96 -7.40
N MET A 31 2.28 6.86 -8.35
CA MET A 31 1.08 7.68 -8.38
C MET A 31 0.00 6.95 -9.15
N GLN A 32 -1.13 6.67 -8.49
CA GLN A 32 -2.22 5.87 -9.01
C GLN A 32 -3.53 6.65 -9.04
N GLU A 33 -4.34 6.36 -10.04
CA GLU A 33 -5.70 6.87 -10.14
C GLU A 33 -6.60 5.76 -10.67
N TYR A 34 -7.69 5.47 -9.96
CA TYR A 34 -8.58 4.35 -10.27
C TYR A 34 -9.97 4.56 -9.68
N ASP A 35 -10.93 3.79 -10.16
CA ASP A 35 -12.25 3.68 -9.53
C ASP A 35 -12.22 2.57 -8.48
N SER A 36 -12.74 2.84 -7.29
CA SER A 36 -12.84 1.84 -6.23
C SER A 36 -13.70 0.65 -6.68
N LYS A 37 -13.43 -0.53 -6.11
CA LYS A 37 -13.99 -1.82 -6.53
C LYS A 37 -14.76 -2.49 -5.40
N GLU A 38 -15.68 -3.37 -5.77
CA GLU A 38 -16.32 -4.25 -4.80
C GLU A 38 -15.28 -5.14 -4.10
N ALA A 39 -15.50 -5.43 -2.83
CA ALA A 39 -14.58 -6.25 -2.04
C ALA A 39 -14.28 -7.61 -2.68
N LYS A 40 -15.27 -8.23 -3.35
CA LYS A 40 -15.13 -9.50 -4.08
C LYS A 40 -14.19 -9.44 -5.29
N GLU A 41 -13.91 -8.25 -5.82
CA GLU A 41 -13.03 -8.03 -6.96
C GLU A 41 -11.58 -7.77 -6.53
N VAL A 42 -11.32 -7.66 -5.22
CA VAL A 42 -10.03 -7.29 -4.66
C VAL A 42 -9.44 -8.46 -3.87
N ARG A 43 -8.19 -8.78 -4.15
CA ARG A 43 -7.42 -9.75 -3.36
C ARG A 43 -6.63 -9.03 -2.26
N GLY A 44 -6.33 -9.75 -1.19
CA GLY A 44 -5.31 -9.32 -0.23
C GLY A 44 -3.92 -9.48 -0.85
N GLU A 45 -2.99 -8.62 -0.47
CA GLU A 45 -1.61 -8.68 -0.92
C GLU A 45 -0.64 -8.40 0.22
N SER A 46 0.55 -8.99 0.14
CA SER A 46 1.67 -8.67 0.99
C SER A 46 2.95 -8.56 0.17
N HIS A 47 3.95 -7.94 0.75
CA HIS A 47 5.27 -7.75 0.14
C HIS A 47 6.34 -8.34 1.06
N ARG A 48 7.48 -8.74 0.51
CA ARG A 48 8.60 -9.29 1.27
C ARG A 48 9.74 -8.30 1.43
N ARG A 49 9.93 -7.45 0.42
CA ARG A 49 11.07 -6.55 0.30
C ARG A 49 10.77 -5.11 0.68
N TYR A 50 9.57 -4.64 0.37
CA TYR A 50 9.21 -3.24 0.52
C TYR A 50 8.17 -2.99 1.62
N ILE A 51 8.32 -1.85 2.26
CA ILE A 51 7.28 -1.22 3.09
C ILE A 51 6.44 -0.37 2.15
N ASP A 52 5.11 -0.46 2.26
CA ASP A 52 4.16 0.40 1.57
C ASP A 52 3.74 1.56 2.46
N LEU A 53 3.95 2.79 2.03
CA LEU A 53 3.32 3.96 2.61
C LEU A 53 2.29 4.48 1.62
N GLN A 54 1.02 4.33 1.92
CA GLN A 54 -0.10 4.68 1.04
C GLN A 54 -0.77 5.97 1.51
N CYS A 55 -0.79 6.99 0.66
CA CYS A 55 -1.36 8.30 0.95
C CYS A 55 -2.51 8.60 0.00
N VAL A 56 -3.73 8.79 0.53
CA VAL A 56 -4.88 9.17 -0.28
C VAL A 56 -4.83 10.69 -0.54
N LEU A 57 -4.85 11.09 -1.81
CA LEU A 57 -4.82 12.49 -2.24
C LEU A 57 -6.22 13.03 -2.52
N SER A 58 -7.07 12.21 -3.14
CA SER A 58 -8.47 12.56 -3.42
C SER A 58 -9.33 11.30 -3.44
N GLY A 59 -10.62 11.47 -3.15
CA GLY A 59 -11.54 10.34 -2.99
C GLY A 59 -11.38 9.64 -1.64
N GLU A 60 -12.03 8.50 -1.53
CA GLU A 60 -11.97 7.66 -0.34
C GLU A 60 -12.09 6.19 -0.69
N GLU A 61 -11.49 5.34 0.13
CA GLU A 61 -11.53 3.88 -0.06
C GLU A 61 -11.47 3.13 1.27
N ILE A 62 -11.80 1.85 1.22
CA ILE A 62 -11.47 0.92 2.28
C ILE A 62 -10.18 0.18 1.90
N ILE A 63 -9.26 0.07 2.85
CA ILE A 63 -8.15 -0.86 2.80
C ILE A 63 -8.38 -1.94 3.85
N GLY A 64 -8.55 -3.19 3.43
CA GLY A 64 -8.57 -4.32 4.35
C GLY A 64 -7.18 -4.55 4.94
N TYR A 65 -7.11 -4.95 6.21
CA TYR A 65 -5.86 -5.22 6.91
C TYR A 65 -5.94 -6.51 7.71
N GLN A 66 -4.86 -7.29 7.67
CA GLN A 66 -4.74 -8.54 8.41
C GLN A 66 -3.27 -8.88 8.64
N VAL A 67 -2.96 -9.37 9.83
CA VAL A 67 -1.63 -9.93 10.11
C VAL A 67 -1.48 -11.27 9.41
N LEU A 68 -0.30 -11.56 8.87
CA LEU A 68 -0.01 -12.85 8.25
C LEU A 68 0.10 -13.93 9.35
N GLU A 69 -0.86 -14.86 9.34
CA GLU A 69 -0.99 -15.95 10.32
C GLU A 69 -1.23 -17.30 9.64
N GLY A 70 -0.58 -17.55 8.51
CA GLY A 70 -0.70 -18.82 7.78
C GLY A 70 -1.86 -18.88 6.79
N GLN A 71 -2.37 -17.73 6.33
CA GLN A 71 -3.37 -17.69 5.26
C GLN A 71 -2.85 -18.37 3.98
N GLU A 72 -3.75 -19.02 3.28
CA GLU A 72 -3.45 -19.67 2.01
C GLU A 72 -2.98 -18.65 0.97
N VAL A 73 -1.83 -18.95 0.36
CA VAL A 73 -1.30 -18.17 -0.76
C VAL A 73 -2.05 -18.57 -2.03
N LEU A 74 -2.70 -17.62 -2.69
CA LEU A 74 -3.36 -17.85 -3.97
C LEU A 74 -2.38 -17.77 -5.14
N GLU A 75 -1.47 -16.79 -5.09
CA GLU A 75 -0.50 -16.54 -6.14
C GLU A 75 0.68 -15.77 -5.56
N GLU A 76 1.87 -16.03 -6.07
CA GLU A 76 3.08 -15.25 -5.76
C GLU A 76 3.77 -14.84 -7.04
N ILE A 77 4.12 -13.57 -7.16
CA ILE A 77 4.86 -12.99 -8.28
C ILE A 77 6.13 -12.35 -7.73
N PRO A 78 7.23 -13.13 -7.58
CA PRO A 78 8.46 -12.64 -6.94
C PRO A 78 9.07 -11.41 -7.62
N GLU A 79 8.99 -11.33 -8.95
CA GLU A 79 9.53 -10.21 -9.75
C GLU A 79 8.84 -8.88 -9.44
N LYS A 80 7.60 -8.93 -8.94
CA LYS A 80 6.82 -7.77 -8.53
C LYS A 80 6.78 -7.57 -7.02
N ASP A 81 7.45 -8.44 -6.27
CA ASP A 81 7.40 -8.47 -4.80
C ASP A 81 5.97 -8.50 -4.26
N ILE A 82 5.13 -9.39 -4.78
CA ILE A 82 3.73 -9.47 -4.38
C ILE A 82 3.28 -10.91 -4.15
N VAL A 83 2.56 -11.12 -3.05
CA VAL A 83 1.89 -12.36 -2.69
C VAL A 83 0.42 -12.06 -2.50
N PHE A 84 -0.47 -12.86 -3.11
CA PHE A 84 -1.91 -12.66 -3.06
C PHE A 84 -2.63 -13.66 -2.16
N TYR A 85 -3.65 -13.16 -1.48
CA TYR A 85 -4.52 -13.90 -0.55
C TYR A 85 -6.00 -13.59 -0.81
N LEU A 86 -6.89 -14.43 -0.29
CA LEU A 86 -8.31 -14.10 -0.27
C LEU A 86 -8.58 -12.87 0.60
N ASN A 87 -9.47 -12.02 0.13
CA ASN A 87 -9.93 -10.86 0.90
C ASN A 87 -11.08 -11.26 1.83
N THR A 88 -10.74 -11.92 2.92
CA THR A 88 -11.71 -12.39 3.93
C THR A 88 -11.21 -12.14 5.34
N GLY A 89 -12.11 -11.80 6.25
CA GLY A 89 -11.79 -11.65 7.68
C GLY A 89 -10.90 -10.48 8.02
N MET A 90 -10.75 -9.50 7.14
CA MET A 90 -9.87 -8.36 7.32
C MET A 90 -10.55 -7.22 8.09
N THR A 91 -9.77 -6.54 8.91
CA THR A 91 -10.17 -5.25 9.49
C THR A 91 -10.25 -4.20 8.39
N LYS A 92 -11.31 -3.41 8.36
CA LYS A 92 -11.55 -2.39 7.33
C LYS A 92 -11.05 -1.03 7.81
N LEU A 93 -10.02 -0.52 7.15
CA LEU A 93 -9.51 0.84 7.37
C LEU A 93 -10.23 1.79 6.42
N ARG A 94 -10.90 2.79 6.98
CA ARG A 94 -11.59 3.83 6.20
C ARG A 94 -10.61 4.94 5.89
N MET A 95 -10.16 4.99 4.63
CA MET A 95 -9.15 5.92 4.16
C MET A 95 -9.78 7.06 3.37
N LYS A 96 -9.51 8.28 3.77
CA LYS A 96 -9.99 9.52 3.10
C LYS A 96 -8.81 10.39 2.71
N ALA A 97 -9.05 11.35 1.84
CA ALA A 97 -8.05 12.33 1.42
C ALA A 97 -7.34 12.97 2.63
N GLY A 98 -6.01 13.01 2.58
CA GLY A 98 -5.15 13.49 3.67
C GLY A 98 -4.72 12.40 4.67
N MET A 99 -5.29 11.20 4.61
CA MET A 99 -4.89 10.06 5.44
C MET A 99 -3.81 9.23 4.76
N PHE A 100 -2.99 8.59 5.58
CA PHE A 100 -2.00 7.61 5.11
C PHE A 100 -1.99 6.37 6.00
N ALA A 101 -1.53 5.26 5.43
CA ALA A 101 -1.33 4.00 6.13
C ALA A 101 0.03 3.41 5.73
N VAL A 102 0.68 2.74 6.68
CA VAL A 102 1.97 2.08 6.49
C VAL A 102 1.79 0.58 6.68
N PHE A 103 2.21 -0.20 5.69
CA PHE A 103 2.17 -1.66 5.74
C PHE A 103 3.59 -2.21 5.63
N PHE A 104 3.99 -2.98 6.63
CA PHE A 104 5.31 -3.62 6.67
C PHE A 104 5.30 -4.96 5.92
N PRO A 105 6.49 -5.48 5.52
CA PRO A 105 6.57 -6.82 4.97
C PRO A 105 5.86 -7.86 5.85
N GLY A 106 5.06 -8.74 5.22
CA GLY A 106 4.27 -9.74 5.92
C GLY A 106 2.93 -9.25 6.48
N GLU A 107 2.59 -7.97 6.30
CA GLU A 107 1.24 -7.48 6.61
C GLU A 107 0.37 -7.55 5.36
N ILE A 108 -0.78 -8.23 5.48
CA ILE A 108 -1.72 -8.38 4.38
C ILE A 108 -2.62 -7.16 4.33
N HIS A 109 -2.76 -6.56 3.14
CA HIS A 109 -3.68 -5.45 2.91
C HIS A 109 -4.44 -5.63 1.59
N ALA A 110 -5.68 -5.19 1.57
CA ALA A 110 -6.57 -5.28 0.42
C ALA A 110 -7.10 -3.88 0.08
N PRO A 111 -6.37 -3.12 -0.76
CA PRO A 111 -6.72 -1.73 -1.07
C PRO A 111 -7.81 -1.60 -2.12
N CYS A 112 -8.16 -0.38 -2.48
CA CYS A 112 -9.04 -0.04 -3.60
C CYS A 112 -10.52 -0.42 -3.43
N GLN A 113 -10.98 -0.71 -2.21
CA GLN A 113 -12.36 -1.14 -1.98
C GLN A 113 -13.30 0.06 -1.80
N ILE A 114 -14.55 -0.12 -2.22
CA ILE A 114 -15.61 0.88 -2.10
C ILE A 114 -15.86 1.21 -0.63
N LEU A 115 -15.87 2.53 -0.32
CA LEU A 115 -16.35 3.09 0.94
C LEU A 115 -17.66 3.83 0.68
N GLY A 116 -18.79 3.15 0.94
CA GLY A 116 -20.12 3.68 0.66
C GLY A 116 -20.53 3.53 -0.79
N GLN A 117 -19.91 4.23 -1.71
CA GLN A 117 -20.17 4.17 -3.15
C GLN A 117 -18.87 4.13 -3.96
N ARG A 118 -18.99 3.66 -5.21
CA ARG A 118 -17.87 3.69 -6.16
C ARG A 118 -17.41 5.13 -6.38
N GLU A 119 -16.10 5.36 -6.30
CA GLU A 119 -15.53 6.69 -6.37
C GLU A 119 -14.18 6.65 -7.06
N ARG A 120 -13.83 7.76 -7.73
CA ARG A 120 -12.49 7.96 -8.27
C ARG A 120 -11.52 8.30 -7.15
N VAL A 121 -10.46 7.51 -7.02
CA VAL A 121 -9.43 7.67 -5.98
C VAL A 121 -8.11 8.02 -6.65
N LYS A 122 -7.42 9.02 -6.11
CA LYS A 122 -6.02 9.31 -6.42
C LYS A 122 -5.17 9.04 -5.19
N LYS A 123 -4.11 8.27 -5.37
CA LYS A 123 -3.29 7.77 -4.28
C LYS A 123 -1.82 7.73 -4.66
N ALA A 124 -0.95 8.05 -3.71
CA ALA A 124 0.49 7.81 -3.81
C ALA A 124 0.85 6.61 -2.95
N VAL A 125 1.59 5.66 -3.52
CA VAL A 125 2.13 4.51 -2.81
C VAL A 125 3.65 4.58 -2.86
N PHE A 126 4.26 4.94 -1.74
CA PHE A 126 5.71 4.92 -1.59
C PHE A 126 6.17 3.51 -1.29
N LYS A 127 7.14 3.05 -2.05
CA LYS A 127 7.84 1.77 -1.85
C LYS A 127 9.19 2.06 -1.20
N ILE A 128 9.34 1.62 0.04
CA ILE A 128 10.54 1.84 0.84
C ILE A 128 11.20 0.49 1.05
N GLU A 129 12.39 0.29 0.46
CA GLU A 129 13.11 -0.97 0.61
C GLU A 129 13.44 -1.23 2.07
N CYS A 130 13.02 -2.39 2.56
CA CYS A 130 13.35 -2.83 3.91
C CYS A 130 14.76 -3.44 3.89
N PRO A 131 15.72 -2.93 4.70
CA PRO A 131 17.06 -3.51 4.73
C PRO A 131 17.01 -4.97 5.19
N THR A 132 17.72 -5.85 4.49
CA THR A 132 17.74 -7.31 4.74
C THR A 132 18.29 -7.67 6.13
N ASP A 133 19.07 -6.78 6.73
CA ASP A 133 19.69 -6.98 8.05
C ASP A 133 18.92 -6.37 9.22
N SER A 134 17.87 -5.62 8.96
CA SER A 134 17.01 -5.12 10.03
C SER A 134 16.08 -6.25 10.47
N LYS A 135 16.45 -6.91 11.56
CA LYS A 135 15.44 -7.54 12.42
C LYS A 135 14.52 -6.41 12.86
N ILE A 136 13.46 -6.17 12.10
CA ILE A 136 12.34 -5.40 12.61
C ILE A 136 11.87 -6.21 13.81
N VAL A 137 12.28 -5.79 14.99
CA VAL A 137 11.74 -6.32 16.23
C VAL A 137 10.29 -5.85 16.22
N MET A 138 9.42 -6.68 15.68
CA MET A 138 7.99 -6.56 15.92
C MET A 138 7.86 -6.56 17.44
N CYS A 139 7.36 -5.48 18.01
CA CYS A 139 7.03 -5.47 19.43
C CYS A 139 6.10 -6.66 19.70
N PRO A 140 6.44 -7.48 20.68
CA PRO A 140 5.57 -8.59 21.04
C PRO A 140 4.23 -8.12 21.55
#